data_e367961e2af83fe4f90be7e44419ddd8
#
_entry.id   e367961e2af83fe4f90be7e44419ddd8
#
_cell.length_a   1.000
_cell.length_b   1.000
_cell.length_c   1.000
_cell.angle_alpha   90.00
_cell.angle_beta   90.00
_cell.angle_gamma   90.00
#
_symmetry.space_group_name_H-M   'P 1'
#
loop_
_entity.id
_entity.type
_entity.pdbx_description
1 polymer ?
#
loop_
_entity_poly.entity_id
_entity_poly.type
_entity_poly.pdbx_seq_one_letter_code
_entity_poly.pdbx_strand_id
1 'polypeptide(L)'
;TSGCWSLWKNIAKQDPAFGHPEKFCSDITKTNWESATVTTLDDKILPYIEKICQRDPRSGKTVTGGIVSCKDSSWLLSWTINRQGQFKEQDKDKVCVWVYGLFTDVPGDFIKKPMKECTGKEITEEWLYHLGVPEDQIEDLAEHSAVCVPTMMPYITAFFMPRTKGDRPDVIPDGCVNFAFLGQFTETPRDTVFTTEYSVRTAMEAVYG
;
A
#
# COMPACT_ATOMS: atom_id res chain seq x y z
N THR A 1 1.47 -0.72 10.21
CA THR A 1 0.62 0.49 10.23
C THR A 1 -0.85 0.17 10.42
N SER A 2 -1.48 -0.68 9.62
CA SER A 2 -2.89 -1.07 9.79
C SER A 2 -3.19 -1.58 11.20
N GLY A 3 -2.33 -2.41 11.78
CA GLY A 3 -2.45 -2.89 13.15
C GLY A 3 -2.40 -1.78 14.18
N CYS A 4 -1.56 -0.77 13.99
CA CYS A 4 -1.45 0.38 14.89
C CYS A 4 -2.75 1.20 14.92
N TRP A 5 -3.37 1.46 13.77
CA TRP A 5 -4.65 2.16 13.71
C TRP A 5 -5.77 1.39 14.41
N SER A 6 -5.85 0.07 14.21
CA SER A 6 -6.83 -0.79 14.87
C SER A 6 -6.62 -0.86 16.37
N LEU A 7 -5.37 -0.94 16.83
CA LEU A 7 -5.04 -0.95 18.25
C LEU A 7 -5.41 0.38 18.91
N TRP A 8 -5.02 1.50 18.31
CA TRP A 8 -5.35 2.83 18.82
C TRP A 8 -6.87 3.04 18.95
N LYS A 9 -7.65 2.61 17.96
CA LYS A 9 -9.12 2.66 18.02
C LYS A 9 -9.69 1.94 19.24
N ASN A 10 -9.05 0.87 19.68
CA ASN A 10 -9.49 0.13 20.88
C ASN A 10 -9.03 0.80 22.18
N ILE A 11 -7.82 1.36 22.20
CA ILE A 11 -7.28 2.05 23.39
C ILE A 11 -8.04 3.35 23.63
N ALA A 12 -8.24 4.17 22.62
CA ALA A 12 -8.91 5.45 22.74
C ALA A 12 -10.40 5.38 23.14
N LYS A 13 -11.03 4.23 22.97
CA LYS A 13 -12.38 4.02 23.52
C LYS A 13 -12.45 4.06 25.05
N GLN A 14 -11.33 3.85 25.71
CA GLN A 14 -11.25 3.79 27.16
C GLN A 14 -10.98 5.17 27.77
N ASP A 15 -10.31 6.05 27.02
CA ASP A 15 -9.97 7.39 27.51
C ASP A 15 -9.94 8.37 26.32
N PRO A 16 -10.83 9.39 26.31
CA PRO A 16 -10.85 10.44 25.27
C PRO A 16 -9.55 11.27 25.16
N ALA A 17 -8.72 11.29 26.20
CA ALA A 17 -7.42 11.95 26.15
C ALA A 17 -6.47 11.32 25.10
N PHE A 18 -6.78 10.11 24.65
CA PHE A 18 -6.00 9.43 23.62
C PHE A 18 -6.46 9.72 22.19
N GLY A 19 -7.19 10.82 21.97
CA GLY A 19 -7.57 11.30 20.65
C GLY A 19 -8.88 10.69 20.10
N HIS A 20 -9.14 10.96 18.83
CA HIS A 20 -10.41 10.69 18.15
C HIS A 20 -10.26 9.76 16.94
N PRO A 21 -10.00 8.46 17.15
CA PRO A 21 -9.77 7.50 16.06
C PRO A 21 -10.96 7.35 15.11
N GLU A 22 -12.18 7.68 15.54
CA GLU A 22 -13.37 7.63 14.71
C GLU A 22 -13.29 8.57 13.50
N LYS A 23 -12.53 9.66 13.58
CA LYS A 23 -12.29 10.58 12.45
C LYS A 23 -11.44 9.96 11.36
N PHE A 24 -10.66 8.94 11.67
CA PHE A 24 -9.72 8.28 10.78
C PHE A 24 -10.17 6.88 10.38
N CYS A 25 -10.74 6.13 11.31
CA CYS A 25 -10.98 4.69 11.20
C CYS A 25 -12.46 4.31 11.31
N SER A 26 -13.39 5.25 11.10
CA SER A 26 -14.84 4.97 11.17
C SER A 26 -15.34 4.18 9.97
N ASP A 27 -14.79 4.47 8.79
CA ASP A 27 -15.20 3.87 7.53
C ASP A 27 -13.99 3.24 6.84
N ILE A 28 -13.93 1.92 6.87
CA ILE A 28 -12.83 1.16 6.29
C ILE A 28 -12.77 1.32 4.77
N THR A 29 -13.91 1.53 4.11
CA THR A 29 -13.96 1.67 2.65
C THR A 29 -13.23 2.91 2.14
N LYS A 30 -13.11 3.91 3.00
CA LYS A 30 -12.41 5.18 2.70
C LYS A 30 -10.94 5.18 3.08
N THR A 31 -10.49 4.21 3.88
CA THR A 31 -9.17 4.24 4.51
C THR A 31 -8.37 2.96 4.37
N ASN A 32 -8.85 2.04 3.56
CA ASN A 32 -8.11 0.84 3.19
C ASN A 32 -7.38 1.03 1.86
N TRP A 33 -6.53 0.11 1.56
CA TRP A 33 -6.04 -0.19 0.22
C TRP A 33 -5.60 -1.65 0.17
N GLU A 34 -5.44 -2.18 -1.02
CA GLU A 34 -4.91 -3.51 -1.22
C GLU A 34 -3.61 -3.44 -2.02
N SER A 35 -2.57 -4.04 -1.48
CA SER A 35 -1.31 -4.27 -2.18
C SER A 35 -1.31 -5.68 -2.77
N ALA A 36 -0.64 -5.81 -3.89
CA ALA A 36 -0.36 -7.10 -4.49
C ALA A 36 1.09 -7.11 -5.00
N THR A 37 1.85 -8.10 -4.61
CA THR A 37 3.18 -8.30 -5.17
C THR A 37 3.08 -9.32 -6.29
N VAL A 38 3.28 -8.86 -7.51
CA VAL A 38 3.33 -9.72 -8.70
C VAL A 38 4.79 -10.05 -9.01
N THR A 39 5.12 -11.33 -9.06
CA THR A 39 6.45 -11.81 -9.47
C THR A 39 6.33 -12.50 -10.82
N THR A 40 7.06 -12.03 -11.83
CA THR A 40 7.09 -12.69 -13.14
C THR A 40 7.89 -13.98 -13.06
N LEU A 41 7.40 -15.03 -13.69
CA LEU A 41 8.04 -16.33 -13.72
C LEU A 41 8.91 -16.53 -14.98
N ASP A 42 8.58 -15.79 -16.04
CA ASP A 42 9.26 -15.79 -17.33
C ASP A 42 9.27 -14.38 -17.94
N ASP A 43 9.67 -14.25 -19.21
CA ASP A 43 9.84 -12.96 -19.90
C ASP A 43 8.61 -12.50 -20.66
N LYS A 44 7.51 -13.26 -20.66
CA LYS A 44 6.36 -12.97 -21.54
C LYS A 44 5.62 -11.67 -21.16
N ILE A 45 5.62 -11.31 -19.89
CA ILE A 45 4.97 -10.06 -19.39
C ILE A 45 5.89 -8.85 -19.57
N LEU A 46 7.21 -9.05 -19.56
CA LEU A 46 8.18 -7.95 -19.54
C LEU A 46 8.04 -6.96 -20.71
N PRO A 47 7.76 -7.37 -21.96
CA PRO A 47 7.58 -6.41 -23.06
C PRO A 47 6.46 -5.39 -22.84
N TYR A 48 5.39 -5.78 -22.17
CA TYR A 48 4.28 -4.88 -21.85
C TYR A 48 4.68 -3.86 -20.78
N ILE A 49 5.46 -4.29 -19.81
CA ILE A 49 6.04 -3.41 -18.78
C ILE A 49 7.03 -2.43 -19.42
N GLU A 50 7.96 -2.92 -20.25
CA GLU A 50 8.96 -2.10 -20.94
C GLU A 50 8.35 -1.04 -21.83
N LYS A 51 7.27 -1.37 -22.52
CA LYS A 51 6.52 -0.42 -23.38
C LYS A 51 6.05 0.81 -22.60
N ILE A 52 5.66 0.63 -21.35
CA ILE A 52 5.18 1.73 -20.48
C ILE A 52 6.36 2.43 -19.79
N CYS A 53 7.26 1.67 -19.17
CA CYS A 53 8.37 2.21 -18.37
C CYS A 53 9.52 2.74 -19.21
N GLN A 54 9.60 2.40 -20.51
CA GLN A 54 10.67 2.79 -21.43
C GLN A 54 12.07 2.42 -20.92
N ARG A 55 12.17 1.30 -20.18
CA ARG A 55 13.42 0.75 -19.65
C ARG A 55 13.30 -0.75 -19.40
N ASP A 56 14.45 -1.44 -19.39
CA ASP A 56 14.53 -2.84 -18.97
C ASP A 56 14.15 -2.96 -17.47
N PRO A 57 13.08 -3.68 -17.12
CA PRO A 57 12.65 -3.86 -15.74
C PRO A 57 13.68 -4.63 -14.87
N ARG A 58 14.58 -5.38 -15.49
CA ARG A 58 15.65 -6.10 -14.78
C ARG A 58 16.86 -5.22 -14.46
N SER A 59 16.96 -4.03 -15.05
CA SER A 59 18.10 -3.16 -14.81
C SER A 59 18.14 -2.66 -13.37
N GLY A 60 18.88 -3.31 -12.51
CA GLY A 60 19.07 -2.93 -11.11
C GLY A 60 19.86 -1.64 -10.88
N LYS A 61 20.21 -0.88 -11.92
CA LYS A 61 21.09 0.29 -11.85
C LYS A 61 20.40 1.58 -11.43
N THR A 62 19.10 1.70 -11.66
CA THR A 62 18.35 2.91 -11.32
C THR A 62 17.23 2.58 -10.37
N VAL A 63 17.02 3.46 -9.41
CA VAL A 63 15.78 3.50 -8.64
C VAL A 63 14.65 3.75 -9.65
N THR A 64 13.50 3.16 -9.41
CA THR A 64 12.34 3.21 -10.29
C THR A 64 12.03 4.58 -10.84
N GLY A 65 11.47 4.62 -12.01
CA GLY A 65 10.99 5.86 -12.64
C GLY A 65 9.71 6.44 -12.06
N GLY A 66 9.28 6.01 -10.86
CA GLY A 66 8.04 6.45 -10.23
C GLY A 66 6.90 5.43 -10.34
N ILE A 67 5.72 5.86 -9.91
CA ILE A 67 4.50 5.06 -9.91
C ILE A 67 3.78 5.28 -11.23
N VAL A 68 3.31 4.20 -11.85
CA VAL A 68 2.39 4.23 -12.98
C VAL A 68 0.98 4.06 -12.44
N SER A 69 0.11 5.04 -12.65
CA SER A 69 -1.30 4.95 -12.31
C SER A 69 -2.13 4.70 -13.55
N CYS A 70 -2.98 3.70 -13.49
CA CYS A 70 -3.90 3.35 -14.55
C CYS A 70 -5.12 4.28 -14.45
N LYS A 71 -5.14 5.32 -15.26
CA LYS A 71 -6.12 6.40 -15.21
C LYS A 71 -7.58 5.92 -15.29
N ASP A 72 -7.80 4.90 -16.11
CA ASP A 72 -9.14 4.40 -16.40
C ASP A 72 -9.50 3.17 -15.53
N SER A 73 -8.66 2.82 -14.55
CA SER A 73 -8.94 1.72 -13.65
C SER A 73 -9.98 2.09 -12.59
N SER A 74 -11.04 1.30 -12.52
CA SER A 74 -12.08 1.41 -11.48
C SER A 74 -11.53 1.20 -10.07
N TRP A 75 -10.46 0.40 -9.92
CA TRP A 75 -9.75 0.22 -8.65
C TRP A 75 -8.76 1.36 -8.34
N LEU A 76 -8.60 2.33 -9.25
CA LEU A 76 -7.47 3.27 -9.23
C LEU A 76 -6.15 2.51 -9.06
N LEU A 77 -5.98 1.49 -9.89
CA LEU A 77 -4.84 0.58 -9.86
C LEU A 77 -3.57 1.34 -10.23
N SER A 78 -2.56 1.14 -9.42
CA SER A 78 -1.24 1.71 -9.66
C SER A 78 -0.17 0.66 -9.45
N TRP A 79 0.99 0.84 -10.06
CA TRP A 79 2.08 -0.10 -9.92
C TRP A 79 3.45 0.56 -10.07
N THR A 80 4.46 -0.09 -9.53
CA THR A 80 5.85 0.34 -9.66
C THR A 80 6.78 -0.85 -9.64
N ILE A 81 7.91 -0.71 -10.34
CA ILE A 81 9.00 -1.69 -10.31
C ILE A 81 10.13 -1.08 -9.51
N ASN A 82 10.36 -1.61 -8.35
CA ASN A 82 11.51 -1.26 -7.55
C ASN A 82 12.81 -1.80 -8.19
N ARG A 83 13.95 -1.29 -7.75
CA ARG A 83 15.25 -1.84 -8.16
C ARG A 83 15.25 -3.35 -7.97
N GLN A 84 15.51 -4.09 -9.03
CA GLN A 84 15.54 -5.55 -8.96
C GLN A 84 16.74 -6.06 -8.19
N GLY A 85 16.62 -7.29 -7.67
CA GLY A 85 17.51 -7.76 -6.62
C GLY A 85 17.23 -7.11 -5.27
N GLN A 86 15.99 -6.62 -5.06
CA GLN A 86 15.52 -5.99 -3.82
C GLN A 86 15.55 -6.98 -2.64
N PHE A 87 15.22 -8.22 -2.89
CA PHE A 87 15.22 -9.27 -1.88
C PHE A 87 16.46 -10.15 -2.04
N LYS A 88 17.07 -10.53 -0.92
CA LYS A 88 18.30 -11.33 -0.91
C LYS A 88 18.14 -12.64 -1.67
N GLU A 89 16.98 -13.28 -1.54
CA GLU A 89 16.69 -14.59 -2.15
C GLU A 89 15.91 -14.47 -3.48
N GLN A 90 15.83 -13.26 -4.05
CA GLN A 90 15.19 -13.08 -5.35
C GLN A 90 16.05 -13.62 -6.46
N ASP A 91 15.50 -14.51 -7.27
CA ASP A 91 16.13 -15.01 -8.48
C ASP A 91 16.37 -13.87 -9.47
N LYS A 92 17.52 -13.89 -10.15
CA LYS A 92 17.95 -12.82 -11.06
C LYS A 92 17.08 -12.67 -12.31
N ASP A 93 16.42 -13.74 -12.70
CA ASP A 93 15.52 -13.80 -13.86
C ASP A 93 14.07 -13.39 -13.51
N LYS A 94 13.75 -13.20 -12.23
CA LYS A 94 12.44 -12.80 -11.76
C LYS A 94 12.35 -11.30 -11.54
N VAL A 95 11.22 -10.71 -11.91
CA VAL A 95 10.90 -9.31 -11.68
C VAL A 95 9.74 -9.21 -10.69
N CYS A 96 9.97 -8.54 -9.58
CA CYS A 96 8.93 -8.24 -8.60
C CYS A 96 8.33 -6.87 -8.89
N VAL A 97 7.02 -6.83 -9.08
CA VAL A 97 6.24 -5.62 -9.31
C VAL A 97 5.32 -5.39 -8.11
N TRP A 98 5.34 -4.18 -7.59
CA TRP A 98 4.37 -3.79 -6.57
C TRP A 98 3.15 -3.17 -7.25
N VAL A 99 2.01 -3.82 -7.10
CA VAL A 99 0.71 -3.38 -7.59
C VAL A 99 -0.16 -3.03 -6.41
N TYR A 100 -1.00 -2.02 -6.52
CA TYR A 100 -1.96 -1.68 -5.47
C TYR A 100 -3.20 -0.99 -6.03
N GLY A 101 -4.32 -1.15 -5.35
CA GLY A 101 -5.58 -0.48 -5.62
C GLY A 101 -6.10 0.28 -4.40
N LEU A 102 -6.71 1.43 -4.64
CA LEU A 102 -7.29 2.28 -3.59
C LEU A 102 -8.79 2.06 -3.43
N PHE A 103 -9.50 1.77 -4.51
CA PHE A 103 -10.96 1.54 -4.48
C PHE A 103 -11.26 0.04 -4.48
N THR A 104 -10.96 -0.60 -3.36
CA THR A 104 -10.99 -2.06 -3.21
C THR A 104 -12.39 -2.65 -3.13
N ASP A 105 -13.42 -1.82 -2.98
CA ASP A 105 -14.83 -2.20 -2.78
C ASP A 105 -15.68 -2.12 -4.06
N VAL A 106 -15.11 -1.66 -5.17
CA VAL A 106 -15.80 -1.55 -6.46
C VAL A 106 -15.36 -2.66 -7.41
N PRO A 107 -16.22 -3.11 -8.35
CA PRO A 107 -15.82 -4.06 -9.37
C PRO A 107 -14.71 -3.53 -10.27
N GLY A 108 -13.78 -4.40 -10.68
CA GLY A 108 -12.75 -4.09 -11.66
C GLY A 108 -13.30 -3.96 -13.09
N ASP A 109 -12.44 -3.52 -13.99
CA ASP A 109 -12.82 -3.29 -15.40
C ASP A 109 -12.80 -4.57 -16.22
N PHE A 110 -11.91 -5.48 -15.92
CA PHE A 110 -11.82 -6.81 -16.53
C PHE A 110 -12.50 -7.87 -15.65
N ILE A 111 -12.09 -7.99 -14.40
CA ILE A 111 -12.55 -9.05 -13.47
C ILE A 111 -13.98 -8.87 -12.97
N LYS A 112 -14.58 -7.69 -13.06
CA LYS A 112 -15.97 -7.43 -12.63
C LYS A 112 -16.28 -7.83 -11.17
N LYS A 113 -15.27 -7.83 -10.29
CA LYS A 113 -15.34 -8.23 -8.89
C LYS A 113 -14.55 -7.22 -8.04
N PRO A 114 -14.97 -6.91 -6.80
CA PRO A 114 -14.21 -6.04 -5.91
C PRO A 114 -12.80 -6.59 -5.66
N MET A 115 -11.76 -5.73 -5.70
CA MET A 115 -10.37 -6.15 -5.52
C MET A 115 -10.16 -6.96 -4.24
N LYS A 116 -10.77 -6.54 -3.13
CA LYS A 116 -10.69 -7.22 -1.83
C LYS A 116 -11.21 -8.65 -1.80
N GLU A 117 -11.96 -9.06 -2.83
CA GLU A 117 -12.53 -10.40 -2.98
C GLU A 117 -11.78 -11.22 -4.04
N CYS A 118 -10.79 -10.62 -4.69
CA CYS A 118 -10.02 -11.23 -5.76
C CYS A 118 -8.90 -12.10 -5.22
N THR A 119 -8.64 -13.19 -5.95
CA THR A 119 -7.41 -13.98 -5.80
C THR A 119 -6.22 -13.25 -6.41
N GLY A 120 -4.99 -13.67 -6.10
CA GLY A 120 -3.81 -13.11 -6.75
C GLY A 120 -3.82 -13.25 -8.27
N LYS A 121 -4.35 -14.36 -8.81
CA LYS A 121 -4.52 -14.55 -10.25
C LYS A 121 -5.45 -13.47 -10.82
N GLU A 122 -6.62 -13.28 -10.25
CA GLU A 122 -7.60 -12.29 -10.71
C GLU A 122 -7.04 -10.84 -10.65
N ILE A 123 -6.27 -10.50 -9.61
CA ILE A 123 -5.58 -9.21 -9.55
C ILE A 123 -4.53 -9.07 -10.65
N THR A 124 -3.82 -10.17 -10.97
CA THR A 124 -2.86 -10.16 -12.07
C THR A 124 -3.56 -9.98 -13.41
N GLU A 125 -4.69 -10.65 -13.65
CA GLU A 125 -5.49 -10.51 -14.86
C GLU A 125 -5.97 -9.07 -15.07
N GLU A 126 -6.49 -8.41 -14.03
CA GLU A 126 -6.87 -6.99 -14.05
C GLU A 126 -5.68 -6.09 -14.37
N TRP A 127 -4.53 -6.34 -13.74
CA TRP A 127 -3.31 -5.58 -14.00
C TRP A 127 -2.80 -5.77 -15.44
N LEU A 128 -2.80 -7.00 -15.97
CA LEU A 128 -2.42 -7.30 -17.36
C LEU A 128 -3.33 -6.62 -18.36
N TYR A 129 -4.64 -6.58 -18.09
CA TYR A 129 -5.59 -5.81 -18.89
C TYR A 129 -5.18 -4.34 -18.99
N HIS A 130 -4.85 -3.71 -17.87
CA HIS A 130 -4.39 -2.32 -17.83
C HIS A 130 -2.97 -2.10 -18.38
N LEU A 131 -2.16 -3.15 -18.53
CA LEU A 131 -0.91 -3.10 -19.29
C LEU A 131 -1.12 -3.13 -20.81
N GLY A 132 -2.34 -3.42 -21.27
CA GLY A 132 -2.68 -3.55 -22.68
C GLY A 132 -2.29 -4.90 -23.28
N VAL A 133 -2.28 -5.94 -22.46
CA VAL A 133 -2.19 -7.34 -22.93
C VAL A 133 -3.48 -7.69 -23.67
N PRO A 134 -3.42 -8.37 -24.84
CA PRO A 134 -4.60 -8.88 -25.53
C PRO A 134 -5.44 -9.78 -24.60
N GLU A 135 -6.77 -9.59 -24.61
CA GLU A 135 -7.66 -10.27 -23.67
C GLU A 135 -7.58 -11.81 -23.76
N ASP A 136 -7.35 -12.34 -24.94
CA ASP A 136 -7.17 -13.77 -25.20
C ASP A 136 -5.88 -14.37 -24.61
N GLN A 137 -4.94 -13.54 -24.15
CA GLN A 137 -3.68 -13.96 -23.54
C GLN A 137 -3.64 -13.74 -22.03
N ILE A 138 -4.55 -12.94 -21.48
CA ILE A 138 -4.52 -12.52 -20.08
C ILE A 138 -4.56 -13.70 -19.12
N GLU A 139 -5.50 -14.62 -19.31
CA GLU A 139 -5.69 -15.77 -18.42
C GLU A 139 -4.45 -16.69 -18.41
N ASP A 140 -3.91 -16.99 -19.59
CA ASP A 140 -2.71 -17.84 -19.71
C ASP A 140 -1.48 -17.21 -19.04
N LEU A 141 -1.26 -15.90 -19.26
CA LEU A 141 -0.13 -15.19 -18.64
C LEU A 141 -0.28 -15.07 -17.13
N ALA A 142 -1.49 -14.83 -16.63
CA ALA A 142 -1.74 -14.75 -15.20
C ALA A 142 -1.55 -16.10 -14.49
N GLU A 143 -1.90 -17.19 -15.15
CA GLU A 143 -1.76 -18.54 -14.59
C GLU A 143 -0.33 -19.09 -14.65
N HIS A 144 0.39 -18.85 -15.76
CA HIS A 144 1.64 -19.56 -16.03
C HIS A 144 2.88 -18.65 -15.96
N SER A 145 2.73 -17.34 -16.13
CA SER A 145 3.87 -16.40 -16.22
C SER A 145 4.00 -15.46 -15.04
N ALA A 146 3.11 -15.54 -14.04
CA ALA A 146 3.18 -14.72 -12.85
C ALA A 146 2.66 -15.45 -11.60
N VAL A 147 3.16 -15.02 -10.45
CA VAL A 147 2.59 -15.33 -9.13
C VAL A 147 2.30 -14.03 -8.41
N CYS A 148 1.12 -13.89 -7.87
CA CYS A 148 0.70 -12.70 -7.14
C CYS A 148 0.30 -13.04 -5.71
N VAL A 149 0.82 -12.26 -4.76
CA VAL A 149 0.47 -12.33 -3.34
C VAL A 149 -0.30 -11.07 -2.97
N PRO A 150 -1.63 -11.14 -2.82
CA PRO A 150 -2.45 -10.01 -2.37
C PRO A 150 -2.30 -9.80 -0.86
N THR A 151 -2.40 -8.55 -0.44
CA THR A 151 -2.35 -8.16 0.96
C THR A 151 -3.31 -7.00 1.21
N MET A 152 -4.45 -7.28 1.80
CA MET A 152 -5.39 -6.26 2.23
C MET A 152 -4.84 -5.50 3.43
N MET A 153 -4.87 -4.17 3.37
CA MET A 153 -4.34 -3.29 4.42
C MET A 153 -5.42 -2.34 4.95
N PRO A 154 -6.24 -2.79 5.93
CA PRO A 154 -7.26 -1.96 6.54
C PRO A 154 -6.66 -0.73 7.21
N TYR A 155 -7.29 0.42 7.02
CA TYR A 155 -6.90 1.71 7.62
C TYR A 155 -5.51 2.24 7.20
N ILE A 156 -4.87 1.66 6.19
CA ILE A 156 -3.50 2.07 5.80
C ILE A 156 -3.44 3.52 5.32
N THR A 157 -4.53 4.03 4.74
CA THR A 157 -4.63 5.40 4.24
C THR A 157 -5.35 6.35 5.21
N ALA A 158 -5.62 5.90 6.44
CA ALA A 158 -6.31 6.70 7.45
C ALA A 158 -5.62 8.05 7.74
N PHE A 159 -4.29 8.12 7.61
CA PHE A 159 -3.54 9.36 7.80
C PHE A 159 -3.88 10.47 6.76
N PHE A 160 -4.55 10.15 5.68
CA PHE A 160 -5.06 11.15 4.73
C PHE A 160 -6.40 11.76 5.13
N MET A 161 -7.08 11.20 6.13
CA MET A 161 -8.38 11.71 6.56
C MET A 161 -8.24 13.12 7.14
N PRO A 162 -9.23 14.00 6.89
CA PRO A 162 -9.27 15.34 7.48
C PRO A 162 -9.20 15.30 9.01
N ARG A 163 -8.38 16.15 9.59
CA ARG A 163 -8.16 16.22 11.04
C ARG A 163 -7.84 17.63 11.50
N THR A 164 -8.04 17.86 12.79
CA THR A 164 -7.62 19.05 13.50
C THR A 164 -6.61 18.68 14.60
N LYS A 165 -5.96 19.68 15.17
CA LYS A 165 -5.08 19.48 16.33
C LYS A 165 -5.89 18.87 17.48
N GLY A 166 -5.35 17.84 18.13
CA GLY A 166 -6.01 17.09 19.20
C GLY A 166 -6.82 15.89 18.76
N ASP A 167 -7.02 15.69 17.44
CA ASP A 167 -7.67 14.49 16.93
C ASP A 167 -6.79 13.24 17.04
N ARG A 168 -5.46 13.42 16.99
CA ARG A 168 -4.47 12.38 17.23
C ARG A 168 -3.91 12.48 18.65
N PRO A 169 -3.51 11.36 19.26
CA PRO A 169 -2.88 11.41 20.58
C PRO A 169 -1.49 12.02 20.49
N ASP A 170 -1.07 12.71 21.51
CA ASP A 170 0.33 13.09 21.65
C ASP A 170 1.23 11.86 21.79
N VAL A 171 2.51 11.99 21.46
CA VAL A 171 3.49 10.89 21.62
C VAL A 171 3.53 10.41 23.07
N ILE A 172 3.58 11.34 24.01
CA ILE A 172 3.47 11.07 25.46
C ILE A 172 2.23 11.81 25.95
N PRO A 173 1.06 11.16 26.04
CA PRO A 173 -0.12 11.82 26.56
C PRO A 173 0.05 12.25 28.03
N ASP A 174 -0.61 13.32 28.40
CA ASP A 174 -0.61 13.81 29.77
C ASP A 174 -0.99 12.71 30.77
N GLY A 175 -0.19 12.58 31.84
CA GLY A 175 -0.38 11.57 32.86
C GLY A 175 0.22 10.19 32.55
N CYS A 176 0.74 9.96 31.36
CA CYS A 176 1.46 8.74 31.03
C CYS A 176 2.90 8.78 31.55
N VAL A 177 3.31 7.73 32.28
CA VAL A 177 4.64 7.65 32.90
C VAL A 177 5.57 6.70 32.13
N ASN A 178 5.05 5.60 31.62
CA ASN A 178 5.82 4.55 30.94
C ASN A 178 5.13 4.03 29.68
N PHE A 179 4.36 4.87 29.03
CA PHE A 179 3.61 4.56 27.84
C PHE A 179 3.75 5.71 26.83
N ALA A 180 3.97 5.37 25.57
CA ALA A 180 4.02 6.32 24.46
C ALA A 180 3.34 5.76 23.23
N PHE A 181 2.71 6.64 22.46
CA PHE A 181 2.23 6.34 21.12
C PHE A 181 3.32 6.64 20.09
N LEU A 182 3.58 5.71 19.18
CA LEU A 182 4.58 5.85 18.14
C LEU A 182 3.98 5.61 16.77
N GLY A 183 4.38 6.39 15.79
CA GLY A 183 4.02 6.18 14.40
C GLY A 183 3.12 7.28 13.82
N GLN A 184 2.62 7.03 12.64
CA GLN A 184 1.91 8.03 11.81
C GLN A 184 0.57 8.51 12.38
N PHE A 185 0.01 7.82 13.34
CA PHE A 185 -1.27 8.18 13.97
C PHE A 185 -1.10 9.11 15.17
N THR A 186 0.12 9.38 15.62
CA THR A 186 0.38 10.29 16.73
C THR A 186 0.55 11.73 16.28
N GLU A 187 0.31 12.67 17.17
CA GLU A 187 0.59 14.09 16.94
C GLU A 187 2.06 14.39 17.24
N THR A 188 2.70 15.20 16.39
CA THR A 188 3.99 15.82 16.68
C THR A 188 3.98 17.25 16.13
N PRO A 189 4.45 18.25 16.90
CA PRO A 189 4.37 19.64 16.47
C PRO A 189 5.34 19.99 15.35
N ARG A 190 6.26 19.09 15.01
CA ARG A 190 7.38 19.37 14.08
C ARG A 190 7.22 18.74 12.71
N ASP A 191 6.19 17.94 12.50
CA ASP A 191 6.02 17.21 11.25
C ASP A 191 4.54 16.90 10.97
N THR A 192 4.20 16.87 9.70
CA THR A 192 2.85 16.52 9.24
C THR A 192 2.85 15.42 8.21
N VAL A 193 4.02 15.00 7.76
CA VAL A 193 4.19 14.06 6.64
C VAL A 193 4.28 12.63 7.16
N PHE A 194 3.46 11.77 6.62
CA PHE A 194 3.30 10.34 6.97
C PHE A 194 4.42 9.45 6.41
N THR A 195 5.67 9.81 6.58
CA THR A 195 6.82 9.05 6.10
C THR A 195 7.34 8.09 7.17
N THR A 196 8.28 7.22 6.79
CA THR A 196 9.05 6.40 7.75
C THR A 196 9.77 7.29 8.76
N GLU A 197 10.27 8.44 8.30
CA GLU A 197 10.90 9.46 9.15
C GLU A 197 9.98 9.96 10.25
N TYR A 198 8.69 10.16 9.95
CA TYR A 198 7.69 10.53 10.95
C TYR A 198 7.64 9.51 12.10
N SER A 199 7.65 8.22 11.77
CA SER A 199 7.67 7.15 12.79
C SER A 199 8.96 7.14 13.61
N VAL A 200 10.11 7.43 13.00
CA VAL A 200 11.38 7.57 13.70
C VAL A 200 11.36 8.81 14.60
N ARG A 201 10.84 9.94 14.13
CA ARG A 201 10.73 11.18 14.89
C ARG A 201 9.87 11.01 16.14
N THR A 202 8.72 10.38 16.02
CA THR A 202 7.86 10.09 17.18
C THR A 202 8.54 9.15 18.18
N ALA A 203 9.35 8.20 17.73
CA ALA A 203 10.14 7.34 18.60
C ALA A 203 11.25 8.14 19.33
N MET A 204 11.92 9.05 18.64
CA MET A 204 12.91 9.94 19.26
C MET A 204 12.26 10.89 20.29
N GLU A 205 11.09 11.42 19.99
CA GLU A 205 10.31 12.27 20.90
C GLU A 205 9.90 11.49 22.16
N ALA A 206 9.51 10.23 22.03
CA ALA A 206 9.18 9.38 23.17
C ALA A 206 10.38 9.09 24.10
N VAL A 207 11.60 9.12 23.59
CA VAL A 207 12.82 8.80 24.36
C VAL A 207 13.49 10.05 24.91
N TYR A 208 13.45 11.16 24.20
CA TYR A 208 14.23 12.36 24.49
C TYR A 208 13.38 13.63 24.72
N GLY A 209 12.09 13.57 24.50
CA GLY A 209 11.11 14.66 24.72
C GLY A 209 10.48 14.58 26.08
#